data_23bada5f997a6ec8bde53b64756a8139
#
_entry.id   23bada5f997a6ec8bde53b64756a8139
#
_cell.length_a   1.000
_cell.length_b   1.000
_cell.length_c   1.000
_cell.angle_alpha   90.00
_cell.angle_beta   90.00
_cell.angle_gamma   90.00
#
_symmetry.space_group_name_H-M   'P 1'
#
loop_
_entity.id
_entity.type
_entity.pdbx_description
1 polymer ?
#
loop_
_entity_poly.entity_id
_entity_poly.type
_entity_poly.pdbx_seq_one_letter_code
_entity_poly.pdbx_strand_id
1 'polypeptide(L)'
;MIFPKSEYKILELIYENPGIRLSELIKKAKVSVATAKQRLEHLLSSEIIAEKRIFGGKRTLIRNFFPNLRSEEGKNVFSLIESEKKQNFFRKNKNLIGPFRQLLKNIDNGIKAVLIFGSFATQSQTKESDLDILFLFTKKIDIEQLKKEVERSFITFNQEVSPRVESLNNFKKNINKGIYETIIKNHIIIKGALDYIKIIESFD
;
A
#
# COMPACT_ATOMS: atom_id res chain seq x y z
N MET A 1 -18.12 4.23 3.56
CA MET A 1 -17.07 5.16 3.06
C MET A 1 -17.01 6.34 4.00
N ILE A 2 -15.89 6.60 4.66
CA ILE A 2 -15.74 7.66 5.68
C ILE A 2 -15.60 9.03 5.03
N PHE A 3 -15.05 9.09 3.81
CA PHE A 3 -14.86 10.31 3.03
C PHE A 3 -15.85 10.41 1.87
N PRO A 4 -16.23 11.63 1.45
CA PRO A 4 -16.94 11.85 0.18
C PRO A 4 -16.14 11.24 -0.98
N LYS A 5 -16.84 10.71 -1.99
CA LYS A 5 -16.21 9.99 -3.13
C LYS A 5 -15.09 10.80 -3.82
N SER A 6 -15.25 12.11 -3.96
CA SER A 6 -14.24 12.99 -4.56
C SER A 6 -13.00 13.14 -3.67
N GLU A 7 -13.18 13.22 -2.35
CA GLU A 7 -12.09 13.34 -1.38
C GLU A 7 -11.29 12.03 -1.28
N TYR A 8 -12.00 10.91 -1.23
CA TYR A 8 -11.37 9.60 -1.28
C TYR A 8 -10.49 9.42 -2.53
N LYS A 9 -11.00 9.83 -3.70
CA LYS A 9 -10.22 9.75 -4.95
C LYS A 9 -8.98 10.64 -4.94
N ILE A 10 -9.06 11.81 -4.32
CA ILE A 10 -7.92 12.71 -4.13
C ILE A 10 -6.88 12.05 -3.22
N LEU A 11 -7.30 11.48 -2.08
CA LEU A 11 -6.43 10.77 -1.14
C LEU A 11 -5.72 9.58 -1.80
N GLU A 12 -6.46 8.74 -2.51
CA GLU A 12 -5.90 7.61 -3.25
C GLU A 12 -4.83 8.05 -4.25
N LEU A 13 -5.10 9.10 -5.04
CA LEU A 13 -4.15 9.63 -6.02
C LEU A 13 -2.88 10.21 -5.37
N ILE A 14 -3.02 10.92 -4.24
CA ILE A 14 -1.87 11.45 -3.50
C ILE A 14 -1.02 10.31 -2.92
N TYR A 15 -1.67 9.27 -2.40
CA TYR A 15 -0.99 8.11 -1.81
C TYR A 15 -0.25 7.28 -2.86
N GLU A 16 -0.87 7.06 -4.02
CA GLU A 16 -0.26 6.30 -5.12
C GLU A 16 0.81 7.09 -5.90
N ASN A 17 0.75 8.42 -5.86
CA ASN A 17 1.66 9.30 -6.58
C ASN A 17 2.16 10.43 -5.65
N PRO A 18 3.02 10.12 -4.65
CA PRO A 18 3.56 11.14 -3.75
C PRO A 18 4.26 12.25 -4.54
N GLY A 19 3.93 13.49 -4.22
CA GLY A 19 4.41 14.66 -4.98
C GLY A 19 3.59 15.02 -6.21
N ILE A 20 2.38 14.46 -6.36
CA ILE A 20 1.47 14.81 -7.46
C ILE A 20 1.17 16.32 -7.49
N ARG A 21 1.26 16.90 -8.68
CA ARG A 21 0.95 18.34 -8.89
C ARG A 21 -0.54 18.60 -8.87
N LEU A 22 -0.93 19.79 -8.40
CA LEU A 22 -2.35 20.20 -8.38
C LEU A 22 -3.07 20.00 -9.72
N SER A 23 -2.45 20.42 -10.82
CA SER A 23 -3.03 20.28 -12.16
C SER A 23 -3.25 18.83 -12.59
N GLU A 24 -2.31 17.96 -12.27
CA GLU A 24 -2.41 16.54 -12.56
C GLU A 24 -3.46 15.84 -11.67
N LEU A 25 -3.49 16.20 -10.38
CA LEU A 25 -4.47 15.70 -9.43
C LEU A 25 -5.91 16.03 -9.90
N ILE A 26 -6.18 17.28 -10.29
CA ILE A 26 -7.49 17.71 -10.79
C ILE A 26 -7.90 16.88 -12.02
N LYS A 27 -6.98 16.74 -12.98
CA LYS A 27 -7.20 15.97 -14.21
C LYS A 27 -7.50 14.49 -13.91
N LYS A 28 -6.69 13.85 -13.05
CA LYS A 28 -6.85 12.42 -12.71
C LYS A 28 -8.08 12.17 -11.83
N ALA A 29 -8.37 13.06 -10.88
CA ALA A 29 -9.53 12.94 -10.00
C ALA A 29 -10.86 13.28 -10.73
N LYS A 30 -10.80 13.93 -11.89
CA LYS A 30 -11.97 14.39 -12.67
C LYS A 30 -12.93 15.26 -11.82
N VAL A 31 -12.37 16.19 -11.06
CA VAL A 31 -13.10 17.13 -10.21
C VAL A 31 -12.88 18.57 -10.68
N SER A 32 -13.77 19.50 -10.29
CA SER A 32 -13.57 20.92 -10.55
C SER A 32 -12.39 21.48 -9.75
N VAL A 33 -11.80 22.57 -10.21
CA VAL A 33 -10.72 23.27 -9.48
C VAL A 33 -11.21 23.71 -8.09
N ALA A 34 -12.45 24.21 -7.98
CA ALA A 34 -13.05 24.62 -6.72
C ALA A 34 -13.19 23.45 -5.74
N THR A 35 -13.74 22.32 -6.22
CA THR A 35 -13.86 21.07 -5.42
C THR A 35 -12.50 20.58 -4.95
N ALA A 36 -11.50 20.54 -5.85
CA ALA A 36 -10.16 20.08 -5.50
C ALA A 36 -9.54 20.99 -4.40
N LYS A 37 -9.62 22.30 -4.56
CA LYS A 37 -9.11 23.26 -3.56
C LYS A 37 -9.76 23.06 -2.21
N GLN A 38 -11.09 23.02 -2.15
CA GLN A 38 -11.84 22.82 -0.90
C GLN A 38 -11.44 21.52 -0.18
N ARG A 39 -11.32 20.40 -0.93
CA ARG A 39 -10.94 19.10 -0.35
C ARG A 39 -9.48 19.11 0.13
N LEU A 40 -8.57 19.68 -0.66
CA LEU A 40 -7.17 19.79 -0.27
C LEU A 40 -6.97 20.68 0.96
N GLU A 41 -7.69 21.78 1.09
CA GLU A 41 -7.64 22.62 2.29
C GLU A 41 -8.10 21.86 3.53
N HIS A 42 -9.19 21.11 3.45
CA HIS A 42 -9.64 20.23 4.54
C HIS A 42 -8.59 19.18 4.91
N LEU A 43 -8.02 18.46 3.93
CA LEU A 43 -7.03 17.44 4.16
C LEU A 43 -5.70 17.97 4.72
N LEU A 44 -5.31 19.19 4.33
CA LEU A 44 -4.14 19.89 4.87
C LEU A 44 -4.37 20.33 6.31
N SER A 45 -5.52 20.94 6.60
CA SER A 45 -5.87 21.40 7.96
C SER A 45 -6.03 20.25 8.96
N SER A 46 -6.41 19.07 8.47
CA SER A 46 -6.51 17.84 9.26
C SER A 46 -5.19 17.04 9.30
N GLU A 47 -4.09 17.59 8.82
CA GLU A 47 -2.76 16.98 8.79
C GLU A 47 -2.70 15.59 8.10
N ILE A 48 -3.70 15.24 7.29
CA ILE A 48 -3.75 13.97 6.57
C ILE A 48 -2.76 13.97 5.40
N ILE A 49 -2.60 15.13 4.75
CA ILE A 49 -1.64 15.33 3.65
C ILE A 49 -0.70 16.48 3.95
N ALA A 50 0.42 16.51 3.26
CA ALA A 50 1.40 17.60 3.28
C ALA A 50 1.50 18.27 1.91
N GLU A 51 1.88 19.55 1.89
CA GLU A 51 2.12 20.32 0.67
C GLU A 51 3.56 20.81 0.62
N LYS A 52 4.19 20.66 -0.55
CA LYS A 52 5.45 21.34 -0.86
C LYS A 52 5.24 22.33 -2.01
N ARG A 53 5.59 23.58 -1.76
CA ARG A 53 5.51 24.65 -2.75
C ARG A 53 6.88 24.90 -3.34
N ILE A 54 6.97 24.91 -4.67
CA ILE A 54 8.21 25.14 -5.41
C ILE A 54 7.96 26.25 -6.42
N PHE A 55 8.88 27.21 -6.50
CA PHE A 55 8.84 28.22 -7.56
C PHE A 55 9.46 27.64 -8.82
N GLY A 56 8.65 27.52 -9.89
CA GLY A 56 9.08 27.09 -11.22
C GLY A 56 9.18 28.28 -12.15
N GLY A 57 10.38 28.61 -12.63
CA GLY A 57 10.60 29.67 -13.61
C GLY A 57 10.12 31.06 -13.13
N LYS A 58 9.75 31.92 -14.09
CA LYS A 58 9.27 33.27 -13.82
C LYS A 58 7.90 33.28 -13.10
N ARG A 59 7.90 33.18 -11.76
CA ARG A 59 6.74 33.41 -10.85
C ARG A 59 5.63 32.33 -10.85
N THR A 60 5.81 31.13 -11.39
CA THR A 60 4.80 30.07 -11.30
C THR A 60 4.96 29.29 -9.99
N LEU A 61 3.96 29.30 -9.13
CA LEU A 61 3.92 28.51 -7.91
C LEU A 61 3.41 27.11 -8.23
N ILE A 62 4.26 26.11 -8.07
CA ILE A 62 3.92 24.69 -8.24
C ILE A 62 3.60 24.12 -6.85
N ARG A 63 2.41 23.54 -6.69
CA ARG A 63 1.95 22.89 -5.47
C ARG A 63 2.00 21.38 -5.67
N ASN A 64 2.80 20.69 -4.87
CA ASN A 64 2.93 19.24 -4.86
C ASN A 64 2.37 18.68 -3.55
N PHE A 65 1.61 17.59 -3.62
CA PHE A 65 0.94 16.99 -2.47
C PHE A 65 1.52 15.61 -2.16
N PHE A 66 1.67 15.33 -0.86
CA PHE A 66 2.24 14.11 -0.32
C PHE A 66 1.33 13.54 0.77
N PRO A 67 1.29 12.22 0.98
CA PRO A 67 0.69 11.68 2.18
C PRO A 67 1.49 12.15 3.41
N ASN A 68 0.82 12.60 4.46
CA ASN A 68 1.49 12.96 5.70
C ASN A 68 1.55 11.73 6.62
N LEU A 69 2.53 10.85 6.39
CA LEU A 69 2.67 9.63 7.18
C LEU A 69 3.29 9.87 8.56
N ARG A 70 3.71 11.13 8.88
CA ARG A 70 4.22 11.49 10.20
C ARG A 70 3.11 11.81 11.19
N SER A 71 1.95 12.28 10.73
CA SER A 71 0.79 12.48 11.58
C SER A 71 0.06 11.17 11.89
N GLU A 72 -0.59 11.07 13.02
CA GLU A 72 -1.44 9.91 13.35
C GLU A 72 -2.69 9.86 12.46
N GLU A 73 -3.25 11.03 12.11
CA GLU A 73 -4.38 11.17 11.20
C GLU A 73 -4.04 10.61 9.82
N GLY A 74 -2.90 10.99 9.26
CA GLY A 74 -2.43 10.48 7.97
C GLY A 74 -2.20 8.97 8.01
N LYS A 75 -1.50 8.44 9.03
CA LYS A 75 -1.29 6.99 9.20
C LYS A 75 -2.60 6.22 9.22
N ASN A 76 -3.57 6.70 10.00
CA ASN A 76 -4.86 6.05 10.13
C ASN A 76 -5.63 6.06 8.81
N VAL A 77 -5.69 7.21 8.14
CA VAL A 77 -6.38 7.35 6.85
C VAL A 77 -5.75 6.47 5.77
N PHE A 78 -4.43 6.47 5.62
CA PHE A 78 -3.77 5.65 4.61
C PHE A 78 -3.82 4.16 4.94
N SER A 79 -3.87 3.77 6.21
CA SER A 79 -4.18 2.38 6.62
C SER A 79 -5.58 1.94 6.21
N LEU A 80 -6.57 2.84 6.24
CA LEU A 80 -7.92 2.56 5.75
C LEU A 80 -7.94 2.38 4.23
N ILE A 81 -7.19 3.21 3.49
CA ILE A 81 -7.04 3.05 2.03
C ILE A 81 -6.46 1.68 1.70
N GLU A 82 -5.42 1.24 2.40
CA GLU A 82 -4.86 -0.10 2.23
C GLU A 82 -5.86 -1.20 2.58
N SER A 83 -6.68 -1.01 3.61
CA SER A 83 -7.74 -1.95 3.97
C SER A 83 -8.81 -2.06 2.88
N GLU A 84 -9.17 -0.96 2.23
CA GLU A 84 -10.10 -0.98 1.09
C GLU A 84 -9.48 -1.64 -0.14
N LYS A 85 -8.19 -1.39 -0.44
CA LYS A 85 -7.47 -2.10 -1.52
C LYS A 85 -7.51 -3.61 -1.29
N LYS A 86 -7.26 -4.08 -0.07
CA LYS A 86 -7.38 -5.49 0.31
C LYS A 86 -8.79 -6.04 0.09
N GLN A 87 -9.82 -5.31 0.51
CA GLN A 87 -11.21 -5.74 0.29
C GLN A 87 -11.54 -5.85 -1.20
N ASN A 88 -11.12 -4.86 -2.01
CA ASN A 88 -11.31 -4.87 -3.44
C ASN A 88 -10.58 -6.03 -4.12
N PHE A 89 -9.35 -6.34 -3.67
CA PHE A 89 -8.61 -7.51 -4.12
C PHE A 89 -9.37 -8.81 -3.85
N PHE A 90 -9.86 -9.02 -2.63
CA PHE A 90 -10.61 -10.23 -2.29
C PHE A 90 -11.99 -10.32 -2.94
N ARG A 91 -12.63 -9.19 -3.27
CA ARG A 91 -13.87 -9.23 -4.08
C ARG A 91 -13.63 -9.84 -5.47
N LYS A 92 -12.47 -9.57 -6.07
CA LYS A 92 -12.07 -10.10 -7.38
C LYS A 92 -11.47 -11.51 -7.31
N ASN A 93 -10.85 -11.85 -6.19
CA ASN A 93 -10.10 -13.09 -5.96
C ASN A 93 -10.70 -13.87 -4.76
N LYS A 94 -11.97 -14.25 -4.85
CA LYS A 94 -12.72 -14.88 -3.75
C LYS A 94 -12.11 -16.22 -3.30
N ASN A 95 -11.52 -16.96 -4.24
CA ASN A 95 -10.83 -18.22 -3.98
C ASN A 95 -9.64 -18.06 -3.03
N LEU A 96 -9.03 -16.89 -2.93
CA LEU A 96 -7.88 -16.63 -2.04
C LEU A 96 -8.28 -16.29 -0.60
N ILE A 97 -9.56 -16.02 -0.31
CA ILE A 97 -10.02 -15.68 1.05
C ILE A 97 -9.74 -16.82 2.04
N GLY A 98 -10.08 -18.05 1.67
CA GLY A 98 -9.86 -19.25 2.50
C GLY A 98 -8.39 -19.47 2.84
N PRO A 99 -7.51 -19.59 1.81
CA PRO A 99 -6.07 -19.74 1.99
C PRO A 99 -5.45 -18.68 2.91
N PHE A 100 -5.71 -17.40 2.64
CA PHE A 100 -5.18 -16.33 3.49
C PHE A 100 -5.75 -16.35 4.91
N ARG A 101 -7.00 -16.71 5.11
CA ARG A 101 -7.57 -16.87 6.45
C ARG A 101 -6.87 -17.98 7.24
N GLN A 102 -6.58 -19.10 6.60
CA GLN A 102 -5.85 -20.20 7.20
C GLN A 102 -4.41 -19.80 7.52
N LEU A 103 -3.69 -19.23 6.55
CA LEU A 103 -2.32 -18.76 6.72
C LEU A 103 -2.19 -17.78 7.89
N LEU A 104 -3.04 -16.75 7.94
CA LEU A 104 -2.97 -15.70 8.96
C LEU A 104 -3.26 -16.19 10.39
N LYS A 105 -3.91 -17.33 10.57
CA LYS A 105 -4.11 -17.96 11.89
C LYS A 105 -2.84 -18.62 12.42
N ASN A 106 -1.99 -19.12 11.52
CA ASN A 106 -0.89 -20.03 11.87
C ASN A 106 0.49 -19.36 11.77
N ILE A 107 0.59 -18.17 11.17
CA ILE A 107 1.89 -17.49 11.04
C ILE A 107 2.34 -16.87 12.37
N ASP A 108 3.66 -16.88 12.54
CA ASP A 108 4.35 -16.31 13.71
C ASP A 108 3.99 -14.83 13.96
N ASN A 109 3.85 -14.46 15.24
CA ASN A 109 3.57 -13.08 15.66
C ASN A 109 4.74 -12.10 15.38
N GLY A 110 5.94 -12.60 15.10
CA GLY A 110 7.08 -11.82 14.63
C GLY A 110 6.88 -11.24 13.23
N ILE A 111 5.95 -11.79 12.44
CA ILE A 111 5.59 -11.26 11.11
C ILE A 111 4.69 -10.05 11.26
N LYS A 112 5.23 -8.88 10.92
CA LYS A 112 4.59 -7.57 11.07
C LYS A 112 3.71 -7.19 9.89
N ALA A 113 4.14 -7.53 8.67
CA ALA A 113 3.33 -7.28 7.48
C ALA A 113 3.39 -8.45 6.50
N VAL A 114 2.29 -8.67 5.79
CA VAL A 114 2.15 -9.63 4.70
C VAL A 114 1.58 -8.89 3.51
N LEU A 115 2.30 -8.88 2.40
CA LEU A 115 1.94 -8.16 1.19
C LEU A 115 1.89 -9.11 0.01
N ILE A 116 0.91 -8.91 -0.88
CA ILE A 116 0.92 -9.46 -2.24
C ILE A 116 1.59 -8.43 -3.14
N PHE A 117 2.43 -8.87 -4.06
CA PHE A 117 3.06 -8.05 -5.09
C PHE A 117 3.02 -8.75 -6.45
N GLY A 118 3.78 -8.28 -7.44
CA GLY A 118 3.81 -8.88 -8.77
C GLY A 118 2.50 -8.76 -9.54
N SER A 119 2.21 -9.76 -10.37
CA SER A 119 1.07 -9.74 -11.31
C SER A 119 -0.29 -9.62 -10.61
N PHE A 120 -0.48 -10.25 -9.46
CA PHE A 120 -1.72 -10.16 -8.70
C PHE A 120 -1.97 -8.76 -8.13
N ALA A 121 -0.93 -8.05 -7.71
CA ALA A 121 -1.07 -6.67 -7.23
C ALA A 121 -1.38 -5.70 -8.37
N THR A 122 -0.79 -5.89 -9.55
CA THR A 122 -1.03 -5.08 -10.75
C THR A 122 -2.27 -5.48 -11.54
N GLN A 123 -2.96 -6.57 -11.15
CA GLN A 123 -4.13 -7.14 -11.84
C GLN A 123 -3.81 -7.58 -13.29
N SER A 124 -2.57 -7.99 -13.54
CA SER A 124 -2.11 -8.53 -14.83
C SER A 124 -1.88 -10.06 -14.81
N GLN A 125 -2.33 -10.73 -13.73
CA GLN A 125 -2.16 -12.17 -13.55
C GLN A 125 -2.90 -12.98 -14.64
N THR A 126 -2.29 -14.09 -15.05
CA THR A 126 -2.87 -15.14 -15.87
C THR A 126 -3.24 -16.35 -14.99
N LYS A 127 -3.80 -17.40 -15.60
CA LYS A 127 -4.10 -18.66 -14.89
C LYS A 127 -2.84 -19.39 -14.39
N GLU A 128 -1.70 -19.11 -15.00
CA GLU A 128 -0.41 -19.74 -14.73
C GLU A 128 0.48 -18.87 -13.81
N SER A 129 -0.03 -17.71 -13.38
CA SER A 129 0.75 -16.80 -12.56
C SER A 129 0.86 -17.30 -11.13
N ASP A 130 2.06 -17.31 -10.60
CA ASP A 130 2.33 -17.53 -9.18
C ASP A 130 1.83 -16.33 -8.35
N LEU A 131 1.40 -16.62 -7.14
CA LEU A 131 1.04 -15.61 -6.17
C LEU A 131 2.27 -15.19 -5.37
N ASP A 132 2.83 -14.03 -5.70
CA ASP A 132 3.98 -13.46 -4.99
C ASP A 132 3.57 -12.88 -3.64
N ILE A 133 4.12 -13.41 -2.55
CA ILE A 133 3.83 -12.95 -1.18
C ILE A 133 5.11 -12.54 -0.48
N LEU A 134 5.15 -11.30 0.04
CA LEU A 134 6.24 -10.81 0.89
C LEU A 134 5.83 -10.85 2.36
N PHE A 135 6.65 -11.51 3.19
CA PHE A 135 6.53 -11.54 4.64
C PHE A 135 7.62 -10.67 5.27
N LEU A 136 7.22 -9.63 6.00
CA LEU A 136 8.14 -8.74 6.70
C LEU A 136 8.15 -9.05 8.19
N PHE A 137 9.32 -9.33 8.75
CA PHE A 137 9.48 -9.68 10.16
C PHE A 137 10.46 -8.76 10.89
N THR A 138 10.28 -8.64 12.23
CA THR A 138 11.16 -7.85 13.12
C THR A 138 12.01 -8.71 14.04
N LYS A 139 11.50 -9.91 14.40
CA LYS A 139 12.16 -10.86 15.29
C LYS A 139 12.52 -12.11 14.51
N LYS A 140 13.53 -12.85 14.94
CA LYS A 140 13.90 -14.13 14.33
C LYS A 140 12.65 -15.04 14.27
N ILE A 141 12.35 -15.56 13.10
CA ILE A 141 11.26 -16.50 12.82
C ILE A 141 11.81 -17.79 12.23
N ASP A 142 11.05 -18.85 12.34
CA ASP A 142 11.36 -20.11 11.62
C ASP A 142 10.85 -19.99 10.17
N ILE A 143 11.78 -19.76 9.25
CA ILE A 143 11.48 -19.57 7.82
C ILE A 143 10.97 -20.86 7.18
N GLU A 144 11.52 -22.02 7.58
CA GLU A 144 11.10 -23.31 7.04
C GLU A 144 9.69 -23.67 7.49
N GLN A 145 9.35 -23.40 8.74
CA GLN A 145 7.98 -23.55 9.23
C GLN A 145 7.02 -22.62 8.49
N LEU A 146 7.41 -21.34 8.28
CA LEU A 146 6.60 -20.41 7.51
C LEU A 146 6.32 -20.91 6.09
N LYS A 147 7.33 -21.42 5.37
CA LYS A 147 7.17 -21.97 4.02
C LYS A 147 6.18 -23.14 4.01
N LYS A 148 6.31 -24.06 4.98
CA LYS A 148 5.35 -25.17 5.14
C LYS A 148 3.93 -24.70 5.39
N GLU A 149 3.72 -23.67 6.21
CA GLU A 149 2.38 -23.11 6.46
C GLU A 149 1.81 -22.41 5.21
N VAL A 150 2.64 -21.74 4.41
CA VAL A 150 2.23 -21.18 3.12
C VAL A 150 1.76 -22.31 2.20
N GLU A 151 2.59 -23.33 2.00
CA GLU A 151 2.25 -24.48 1.15
C GLU A 151 0.96 -25.15 1.59
N ARG A 152 0.81 -25.49 2.88
CA ARG A 152 -0.40 -26.09 3.44
C ARG A 152 -1.65 -25.25 3.21
N SER A 153 -1.51 -23.93 3.30
CA SER A 153 -2.64 -23.01 3.18
C SER A 153 -3.15 -22.86 1.74
N PHE A 154 -2.29 -23.10 0.74
CA PHE A 154 -2.64 -22.86 -0.67
C PHE A 154 -2.75 -24.14 -1.53
N ILE A 155 -2.19 -25.27 -1.09
CA ILE A 155 -2.17 -26.53 -1.86
C ILE A 155 -3.57 -27.00 -2.27
N THR A 156 -4.56 -26.91 -1.39
CA THR A 156 -5.94 -27.35 -1.66
C THR A 156 -6.68 -26.43 -2.65
N PHE A 157 -6.12 -25.27 -2.96
CA PHE A 157 -6.72 -24.28 -3.84
C PHE A 157 -6.04 -24.21 -5.21
N ASN A 158 -5.09 -25.12 -5.47
CA ASN A 158 -4.34 -25.21 -6.71
C ASN A 158 -3.73 -23.86 -7.16
N GLN A 159 -3.22 -23.09 -6.17
CA GLN A 159 -2.55 -21.82 -6.40
C GLN A 159 -1.08 -21.94 -6.03
N GLU A 160 -0.21 -21.81 -7.03
CA GLU A 160 1.22 -21.73 -6.79
C GLU A 160 1.57 -20.41 -6.09
N VAL A 161 2.46 -20.49 -5.11
CA VAL A 161 2.85 -19.34 -4.27
C VAL A 161 4.36 -19.21 -4.26
N SER A 162 4.84 -18.01 -4.51
CA SER A 162 6.24 -17.60 -4.41
C SER A 162 6.46 -16.76 -3.15
N PRO A 163 6.82 -17.38 -1.99
CA PRO A 163 7.00 -16.66 -0.75
C PRO A 163 8.39 -16.02 -0.69
N ARG A 164 8.43 -14.72 -0.47
CA ARG A 164 9.63 -13.97 -0.11
C ARG A 164 9.59 -13.61 1.36
N VAL A 165 10.65 -13.92 2.10
CA VAL A 165 10.73 -13.69 3.54
C VAL A 165 11.88 -12.72 3.81
N GLU A 166 11.58 -11.57 4.42
CA GLU A 166 12.56 -10.50 4.55
C GLU A 166 12.50 -9.84 5.92
N SER A 167 13.66 -9.54 6.50
CA SER A 167 13.70 -8.72 7.70
C SER A 167 13.33 -7.28 7.38
N LEU A 168 12.63 -6.62 8.30
CA LEU A 168 12.28 -5.21 8.19
C LEU A 168 13.49 -4.31 7.94
N ASN A 169 14.61 -4.60 8.61
CA ASN A 169 15.84 -3.82 8.46
C ASN A 169 16.42 -3.95 7.04
N ASN A 170 16.40 -5.15 6.47
CA ASN A 170 16.91 -5.35 5.12
C ASN A 170 15.96 -4.76 4.06
N PHE A 171 14.65 -4.92 4.24
CA PHE A 171 13.64 -4.25 3.41
C PHE A 171 13.86 -2.73 3.40
N LYS A 172 14.02 -2.12 4.59
CA LYS A 172 14.32 -0.70 4.72
C LYS A 172 15.57 -0.26 3.96
N LYS A 173 16.69 -0.99 4.09
CA LYS A 173 17.95 -0.65 3.42
C LYS A 173 17.87 -0.69 1.89
N ASN A 174 16.94 -1.46 1.35
CA ASN A 174 16.84 -1.73 -0.09
C ASN A 174 15.58 -1.16 -0.75
N ILE A 175 14.78 -0.38 -0.03
CA ILE A 175 13.44 0.08 -0.46
C ILE A 175 13.42 0.78 -1.82
N ASN A 176 14.49 1.49 -2.17
CA ASN A 176 14.63 2.22 -3.44
C ASN A 176 15.41 1.42 -4.51
N LYS A 177 15.50 0.09 -4.37
CA LYS A 177 16.32 -0.75 -5.27
C LYS A 177 15.52 -1.93 -5.82
N GLY A 178 15.59 -2.10 -7.15
CA GLY A 178 15.11 -3.29 -7.83
C GLY A 178 13.66 -3.65 -7.49
N ILE A 179 13.43 -4.88 -7.05
CA ILE A 179 12.08 -5.40 -6.77
C ILE A 179 11.36 -4.64 -5.65
N TYR A 180 12.09 -4.09 -4.67
CA TYR A 180 11.46 -3.38 -3.55
C TYR A 180 10.78 -2.09 -3.99
N GLU A 181 11.37 -1.36 -4.95
CA GLU A 181 10.74 -0.17 -5.54
C GLU A 181 9.42 -0.55 -6.24
N THR A 182 9.39 -1.68 -6.93
CA THR A 182 8.17 -2.19 -7.57
C THR A 182 7.12 -2.58 -6.54
N ILE A 183 7.52 -3.22 -5.44
CA ILE A 183 6.64 -3.59 -4.33
C ILE A 183 6.02 -2.34 -3.69
N ILE A 184 6.82 -1.30 -3.43
CA ILE A 184 6.30 -0.05 -2.85
C ILE A 184 5.23 0.58 -3.75
N LYS A 185 5.43 0.56 -5.06
CA LYS A 185 4.48 1.14 -6.02
C LYS A 185 3.22 0.30 -6.20
N ASN A 186 3.35 -1.02 -6.15
CA ASN A 186 2.27 -1.95 -6.49
C ASN A 186 2.22 -3.11 -5.49
N HIS A 187 1.36 -2.99 -4.50
CA HIS A 187 1.15 -4.02 -3.48
C HIS A 187 -0.29 -4.05 -2.97
N ILE A 188 -0.65 -5.16 -2.33
CA ILE A 188 -1.88 -5.33 -1.55
C ILE A 188 -1.49 -5.83 -0.17
N ILE A 189 -1.78 -5.07 0.88
CA ILE A 189 -1.44 -5.45 2.24
C ILE A 189 -2.51 -6.38 2.80
N ILE A 190 -2.13 -7.60 3.13
CA ILE A 190 -3.04 -8.61 3.69
C ILE A 190 -3.07 -8.53 5.22
N LYS A 191 -1.92 -8.26 5.86
CA LYS A 191 -1.78 -8.09 7.32
C LYS A 191 -0.84 -6.92 7.60
N GLY A 192 -1.11 -6.14 8.65
CA GLY A 192 -0.20 -5.15 9.20
C GLY A 192 -0.13 -3.85 8.39
N ALA A 193 -1.28 -3.31 7.93
CA ALA A 193 -1.31 -2.06 7.16
C ALA A 193 -0.68 -0.89 7.94
N LEU A 194 -1.03 -0.71 9.21
CA LEU A 194 -0.44 0.34 10.04
C LEU A 194 1.06 0.13 10.28
N ASP A 195 1.48 -1.12 10.51
CA ASP A 195 2.90 -1.44 10.65
C ASP A 195 3.68 -1.12 9.36
N TYR A 196 3.10 -1.46 8.20
CA TYR A 196 3.70 -1.13 6.91
C TYR A 196 3.81 0.39 6.68
N ILE A 197 2.75 1.14 7.00
CA ILE A 197 2.76 2.61 6.91
C ILE A 197 3.88 3.21 7.77
N LYS A 198 4.06 2.73 9.02
CA LYS A 198 5.18 3.13 9.89
C LYS A 198 6.56 2.74 9.34
N ILE A 199 6.61 1.70 8.51
CA ILE A 199 7.86 1.33 7.84
C ILE A 199 8.21 2.35 6.77
N ILE A 200 7.25 2.69 5.91
CA ILE A 200 7.49 3.62 4.80
C ILE A 200 7.61 5.08 5.25
N GLU A 201 7.00 5.48 6.37
CA GLU A 201 7.19 6.80 7.01
C GLU A 201 8.67 7.15 7.21
N SER A 202 9.50 6.17 7.53
CA SER A 202 10.91 6.39 7.84
C SER A 202 11.77 6.74 6.59
N PHE A 203 11.16 6.93 5.41
CA PHE A 203 11.85 7.26 4.15
C PHE A 203 11.49 8.64 3.59
N ASP A 204 10.52 9.35 4.21
CA ASP A 204 10.18 10.74 3.96
C ASP A 204 11.01 11.64 4.90
#